data_f174152d48aed4e2096a1de70e8ad8f9
#
_entry.id   f174152d48aed4e2096a1de70e8ad8f9
#
_cell.length_a   1.000
_cell.length_b   1.000
_cell.length_c   1.000
_cell.angle_alpha   90.00
_cell.angle_beta   90.00
_cell.angle_gamma   90.00
#
_symmetry.space_group_name_H-M   'P 1'
#
loop_
_entity.id
_entity.type
_entity.pdbx_description
1 polymer ?
#
loop_
_entity_poly.entity_id
_entity_poly.type
_entity_poly.pdbx_seq_one_letter_code
_entity_poly.pdbx_strand_id
1 'polypeptide(L)'
;MFEMKARDSDSATWQDEVYDLLRQHNVTQFAYVPDGGHKRMIARALADNAAEAISLTNESEGPGVMIGADLGGARGVVLVQSSGVGNLINNLSIITLGRFPFLMLVSMRGDFGEGNPWQFPMGQAVEPVVQAMGISTVRIDRAEDALRIVDFAISQAFRGRKPTAVLLSQMLTGRKLA
;
A
#
# COMPACT_ATOMS: atom_id res chain seq x y z
N MET A 1 22.10 1.21 26.57
CA MET A 1 20.80 0.54 26.68
C MET A 1 19.74 1.62 26.44
N PHE A 2 19.24 1.75 25.21
CA PHE A 2 18.23 2.77 24.89
C PHE A 2 16.85 2.19 25.23
N GLU A 3 16.22 2.70 26.29
CA GLU A 3 14.82 2.41 26.57
C GLU A 3 13.94 3.03 25.48
N MET A 4 13.36 2.20 24.64
CA MET A 4 12.23 2.61 23.81
C MET A 4 11.01 2.79 24.73
N LYS A 5 10.64 4.04 25.01
CA LYS A 5 9.34 4.35 25.61
C LYS A 5 8.24 3.71 24.77
N ALA A 6 7.42 2.88 25.40
CA ALA A 6 6.17 2.43 24.83
C ALA A 6 5.36 3.68 24.44
N ARG A 7 5.05 3.83 23.15
CA ARG A 7 4.14 4.88 22.68
C ARG A 7 2.74 4.53 23.20
N ASP A 8 2.08 5.52 23.79
CA ASP A 8 0.68 5.43 24.21
C ASP A 8 -0.16 4.89 23.03
N SER A 9 -0.94 3.84 23.30
CA SER A 9 -1.76 3.15 22.32
C SER A 9 -2.95 3.99 21.78
N ASP A 10 -3.12 5.21 22.28
CA ASP A 10 -4.28 6.07 22.02
C ASP A 10 -3.99 7.31 21.14
N SER A 11 -2.74 7.54 20.78
CA SER A 11 -2.41 8.63 19.84
C SER A 11 -2.60 8.19 18.39
N ALA A 12 -3.23 9.03 17.57
CA ALA A 12 -3.33 8.82 16.12
C ALA A 12 -1.93 8.57 15.54
N THR A 13 -1.82 7.55 14.71
CA THR A 13 -0.58 7.21 14.03
C THR A 13 -0.61 7.74 12.60
N TRP A 14 0.56 7.80 11.93
CA TRP A 14 0.62 8.12 10.52
C TRP A 14 -0.31 7.24 9.65
N GLN A 15 -0.56 6.00 10.07
CA GLN A 15 -1.48 5.09 9.36
C GLN A 15 -2.93 5.54 9.46
N ASP A 16 -3.33 6.09 10.61
CA ASP A 16 -4.67 6.64 10.78
C ASP A 16 -4.86 7.90 9.94
N GLU A 17 -3.87 8.77 9.96
CA GLU A 17 -3.88 10.00 9.17
C GLU A 17 -3.91 9.71 7.66
N VAL A 18 -3.15 8.71 7.21
CA VAL A 18 -3.18 8.24 5.81
C VAL A 18 -4.55 7.63 5.47
N TYR A 19 -5.15 6.86 6.38
CA TYR A 19 -6.50 6.34 6.18
C TYR A 19 -7.51 7.49 6.00
N ASP A 20 -7.49 8.46 6.89
CA ASP A 20 -8.39 9.62 6.83
C ASP A 20 -8.17 10.43 5.54
N LEU A 21 -6.93 10.60 5.10
CA LEU A 21 -6.61 11.24 3.82
C LEU A 21 -7.19 10.46 2.63
N LEU A 22 -7.05 9.13 2.59
CA LEU A 22 -7.64 8.29 1.54
C LEU A 22 -9.17 8.48 1.50
N ARG A 23 -9.82 8.50 2.67
CA ARG A 23 -11.27 8.73 2.78
C ARG A 23 -11.69 10.12 2.31
N GLN A 24 -10.93 11.17 2.62
CA GLN A 24 -11.15 12.53 2.11
C GLN A 24 -11.11 12.60 0.58
N HIS A 25 -10.32 11.75 -0.04
CA HIS A 25 -10.24 11.61 -1.50
C HIS A 25 -11.27 10.61 -2.09
N ASN A 26 -12.27 10.22 -1.30
CA ASN A 26 -13.33 9.26 -1.70
C ASN A 26 -12.79 7.88 -2.09
N VAL A 27 -11.69 7.43 -1.50
CA VAL A 27 -11.26 6.03 -1.60
C VAL A 27 -12.14 5.22 -0.67
N THR A 28 -12.99 4.36 -1.25
CA THR A 28 -13.98 3.57 -0.51
C THR A 28 -13.72 2.07 -0.57
N GLN A 29 -12.86 1.60 -1.47
CA GLN A 29 -12.55 0.19 -1.65
C GLN A 29 -11.13 -0.09 -1.17
N PHE A 30 -10.98 -0.93 -0.16
CA PHE A 30 -9.68 -1.32 0.44
C PHE A 30 -9.48 -2.82 0.22
N ALA A 31 -8.82 -3.19 -0.87
CA ALA A 31 -8.48 -4.57 -1.15
C ALA A 31 -7.15 -4.94 -0.48
N TYR A 32 -7.09 -6.06 0.23
CA TYR A 32 -5.91 -6.43 0.99
C TYR A 32 -5.70 -7.94 1.11
N VAL A 33 -4.45 -8.35 1.22
CA VAL A 33 -4.09 -9.62 1.86
C VAL A 33 -3.61 -9.30 3.29
N PRO A 34 -4.05 -10.04 4.32
CA PRO A 34 -3.68 -9.74 5.70
C PRO A 34 -2.17 -9.61 5.90
N ASP A 35 -1.71 -8.43 6.33
CA ASP A 35 -0.30 -8.13 6.59
C ASP A 35 -0.12 -7.23 7.82
N GLY A 36 0.92 -7.51 8.59
CA GLY A 36 1.21 -6.75 9.80
C GLY A 36 1.59 -5.29 9.55
N GLY A 37 2.15 -4.95 8.37
CA GLY A 37 2.50 -3.59 7.98
C GLY A 37 1.26 -2.72 7.74
N HIS A 38 0.15 -3.33 7.34
CA HIS A 38 -1.13 -2.65 7.08
C HIS A 38 -2.20 -2.90 8.15
N LYS A 39 -1.87 -3.61 9.23
CA LYS A 39 -2.85 -4.04 10.25
C LYS A 39 -3.79 -2.92 10.71
N ARG A 40 -3.25 -1.74 11.00
CA ARG A 40 -4.04 -0.62 11.52
C ARG A 40 -4.98 -0.04 10.45
N MET A 41 -4.49 0.11 9.24
CA MET A 41 -5.29 0.60 8.10
C MET A 41 -6.41 -0.38 7.73
N ILE A 42 -6.12 -1.68 7.73
CA ILE A 42 -7.12 -2.73 7.52
C ILE A 42 -8.19 -2.70 8.62
N ALA A 43 -7.77 -2.55 9.88
CA ALA A 43 -8.71 -2.44 11.01
C ALA A 43 -9.63 -1.21 10.89
N ARG A 44 -9.10 -0.07 10.42
CA ARG A 44 -9.89 1.13 10.15
C ARG A 44 -10.92 0.90 9.04
N ALA A 45 -10.51 0.25 7.94
CA ALA A 45 -11.39 -0.05 6.83
C ALA A 45 -12.52 -1.03 7.21
N LEU A 46 -12.22 -2.03 8.05
CA LEU A 46 -13.21 -2.98 8.58
C LEU A 46 -14.23 -2.32 9.53
N ALA A 47 -13.84 -1.24 10.22
CA ALA A 47 -14.70 -0.53 11.16
C ALA A 47 -15.50 0.62 10.52
N ASP A 48 -15.20 1.01 9.28
CA ASP A 48 -15.84 2.12 8.58
C ASP A 48 -17.01 1.62 7.74
N ASN A 49 -18.24 1.88 8.17
CA ASN A 49 -19.47 1.50 7.44
C ASN A 49 -19.62 2.17 6.06
N ALA A 50 -18.81 3.18 5.75
CA ALA A 50 -18.81 3.88 4.45
C ALA A 50 -17.63 3.44 3.55
N ALA A 51 -16.94 2.36 3.91
CA ALA A 51 -15.87 1.74 3.14
C ALA A 51 -16.10 0.23 3.06
N GLU A 52 -15.58 -0.37 1.98
CA GLU A 52 -15.55 -1.81 1.78
C GLU A 52 -14.13 -2.35 1.99
N ALA A 53 -13.95 -3.18 2.99
CA ALA A 53 -12.69 -3.89 3.25
C ALA A 53 -12.75 -5.28 2.60
N ILE A 54 -12.04 -5.46 1.49
CA ILE A 54 -12.11 -6.64 0.64
C ILE A 54 -10.89 -7.53 0.90
N SER A 55 -11.09 -8.63 1.62
CA SER A 55 -10.02 -9.62 1.84
C SER A 55 -9.81 -10.44 0.59
N LEU A 56 -8.60 -10.37 0.03
CA LEU A 56 -8.20 -11.14 -1.15
C LEU A 56 -7.66 -12.52 -0.73
N THR A 57 -7.89 -13.52 -1.57
CA THR A 57 -7.26 -14.84 -1.41
C THR A 57 -5.80 -14.78 -1.85
N ASN A 58 -5.52 -13.97 -2.88
CA ASN A 58 -4.19 -13.75 -3.43
C ASN A 58 -4.08 -12.33 -3.97
N GLU A 59 -2.91 -11.73 -3.90
CA GLU A 59 -2.65 -10.36 -4.35
C GLU A 59 -2.95 -10.15 -5.84
N SER A 60 -2.87 -11.20 -6.66
CA SER A 60 -3.20 -11.15 -8.10
C SER A 60 -4.64 -10.71 -8.39
N GLU A 61 -5.55 -10.84 -7.43
CA GLU A 61 -6.94 -10.38 -7.56
C GLU A 61 -7.06 -8.85 -7.48
N GLY A 62 -6.11 -8.20 -6.79
CA GLY A 62 -6.14 -6.77 -6.48
C GLY A 62 -6.35 -5.86 -7.71
N PRO A 63 -5.57 -6.00 -8.79
CA PRO A 63 -5.77 -5.22 -10.02
C PRO A 63 -7.18 -5.35 -10.59
N GLY A 64 -7.75 -6.57 -10.62
CA GLY A 64 -9.11 -6.81 -11.11
C GLY A 64 -10.17 -6.11 -10.25
N VAL A 65 -10.03 -6.14 -8.93
CA VAL A 65 -10.92 -5.44 -8.00
C VAL A 65 -10.86 -3.93 -8.22
N MET A 66 -9.67 -3.37 -8.41
CA MET A 66 -9.52 -1.91 -8.66
C MET A 66 -10.11 -1.49 -10.02
N ILE A 67 -9.99 -2.31 -11.05
CA ILE A 67 -10.65 -2.08 -12.34
C ILE A 67 -12.17 -2.08 -12.16
N GLY A 68 -12.71 -3.07 -11.45
CA GLY A 68 -14.15 -3.14 -11.15
C GLY A 68 -14.64 -1.93 -10.37
N ALA A 69 -13.86 -1.46 -9.40
CA ALA A 69 -14.17 -0.24 -8.64
C ALA A 69 -14.23 1.00 -9.55
N ASP A 70 -13.21 1.22 -10.41
CA ASP A 70 -13.18 2.36 -11.36
C ASP A 70 -14.38 2.32 -12.32
N LEU A 71 -14.69 1.16 -12.89
CA LEU A 71 -15.84 0.97 -13.78
C LEU A 71 -17.18 1.22 -13.07
N GLY A 72 -17.24 0.91 -11.76
CA GLY A 72 -18.39 1.18 -10.91
C GLY A 72 -18.44 2.62 -10.37
N GLY A 73 -17.47 3.48 -10.74
CA GLY A 73 -17.41 4.88 -10.27
C GLY A 73 -16.84 5.04 -8.86
N ALA A 74 -16.27 4.00 -8.27
CA ALA A 74 -15.59 4.03 -6.97
C ALA A 74 -14.07 4.16 -7.11
N ARG A 75 -13.41 4.59 -6.03
CA ARG A 75 -11.94 4.60 -5.93
C ARG A 75 -11.50 3.56 -4.92
N GLY A 76 -10.43 2.85 -5.26
CA GLY A 76 -9.89 1.84 -4.38
C GLY A 76 -8.38 1.92 -4.22
N VAL A 77 -7.88 1.25 -3.19
CA VAL A 77 -6.46 1.07 -2.89
C VAL A 77 -6.17 -0.40 -2.60
N VAL A 78 -5.03 -0.89 -3.07
CA VAL A 78 -4.54 -2.24 -2.76
C VAL A 78 -3.49 -2.14 -1.67
N LEU A 79 -3.67 -2.88 -0.57
CA LEU A 79 -2.75 -2.97 0.54
C LEU A 79 -2.04 -4.32 0.49
N VAL A 80 -0.74 -4.32 0.17
CA VAL A 80 0.04 -5.54 -0.04
C VAL A 80 1.40 -5.48 0.63
N GLN A 81 1.98 -6.63 0.91
CA GLN A 81 3.37 -6.74 1.31
C GLN A 81 4.26 -6.85 0.07
N SER A 82 5.54 -6.47 0.16
CA SER A 82 6.51 -6.59 -0.94
C SER A 82 6.57 -7.98 -1.55
N SER A 83 6.48 -9.05 -0.76
CA SER A 83 6.42 -10.43 -1.27
C SER A 83 5.17 -10.69 -2.11
N GLY A 84 4.04 -10.10 -1.72
CA GLY A 84 2.77 -10.21 -2.45
C GLY A 84 2.76 -9.46 -3.78
N VAL A 85 3.59 -8.43 -3.94
CA VAL A 85 3.77 -7.76 -5.24
C VAL A 85 4.19 -8.76 -6.32
N GLY A 86 5.02 -9.75 -5.97
CA GLY A 86 5.41 -10.81 -6.90
C GLY A 86 4.23 -11.55 -7.54
N ASN A 87 3.13 -11.72 -6.81
CA ASN A 87 1.93 -12.44 -7.27
C ASN A 87 1.07 -11.62 -8.24
N LEU A 88 1.15 -10.29 -8.21
CA LEU A 88 0.27 -9.43 -9.04
C LEU A 88 0.96 -8.83 -10.27
N ILE A 89 2.27 -9.06 -10.47
CA ILE A 89 3.08 -8.38 -11.50
C ILE A 89 2.44 -8.49 -12.88
N ASN A 90 2.11 -9.70 -13.33
CA ASN A 90 1.53 -9.89 -14.65
C ASN A 90 0.21 -9.10 -14.84
N ASN A 91 -0.60 -9.00 -13.81
CA ASN A 91 -1.89 -8.33 -13.86
C ASN A 91 -1.77 -6.80 -13.92
N LEU A 92 -0.61 -6.23 -13.60
CA LEU A 92 -0.33 -4.80 -13.80
C LEU A 92 -0.35 -4.42 -15.29
N SER A 93 -0.16 -5.37 -16.20
CA SER A 93 -0.27 -5.13 -17.64
C SER A 93 -1.64 -4.57 -18.03
N ILE A 94 -2.72 -5.11 -17.44
CA ILE A 94 -4.09 -4.63 -17.72
C ILE A 94 -4.27 -3.21 -17.20
N ILE A 95 -3.73 -2.90 -16.02
CA ILE A 95 -3.76 -1.56 -15.43
C ILE A 95 -3.12 -0.55 -16.38
N THR A 96 -1.91 -0.85 -16.83
CA THR A 96 -1.12 0.06 -17.67
C THR A 96 -1.71 0.22 -19.08
N LEU A 97 -2.03 -0.90 -19.75
CA LEU A 97 -2.59 -0.87 -21.10
C LEU A 97 -4.00 -0.30 -21.14
N GLY A 98 -4.83 -0.61 -20.14
CA GLY A 98 -6.18 -0.09 -19.99
C GLY A 98 -6.24 1.33 -19.45
N ARG A 99 -5.12 1.90 -19.00
CA ARG A 99 -5.03 3.23 -18.36
C ARG A 99 -5.98 3.37 -17.17
N PHE A 100 -6.14 2.29 -16.42
CA PHE A 100 -6.96 2.33 -15.22
C PHE A 100 -6.24 3.09 -14.09
N PRO A 101 -6.96 3.91 -13.31
CA PRO A 101 -6.37 4.48 -12.08
C PRO A 101 -6.05 3.34 -11.13
N PHE A 102 -4.84 3.36 -10.60
CA PHE A 102 -4.40 2.31 -9.68
C PHE A 102 -3.49 2.90 -8.62
N LEU A 103 -3.84 2.63 -7.37
CA LEU A 103 -3.05 3.00 -6.20
C LEU A 103 -2.80 1.74 -5.39
N MET A 104 -1.54 1.46 -5.05
CA MET A 104 -1.20 0.44 -4.06
C MET A 104 -0.25 0.99 -3.01
N LEU A 105 -0.45 0.60 -1.78
CA LEU A 105 0.47 0.82 -0.66
C LEU A 105 1.18 -0.49 -0.39
N VAL A 106 2.50 -0.48 -0.46
CA VAL A 106 3.34 -1.67 -0.32
C VAL A 106 4.12 -1.59 0.98
N SER A 107 3.80 -2.45 1.94
CA SER A 107 4.64 -2.61 3.14
C SER A 107 5.90 -3.38 2.79
N MET A 108 7.05 -2.70 2.84
CA MET A 108 8.32 -3.29 2.42
C MET A 108 8.86 -4.27 3.45
N ARG A 109 9.33 -5.42 2.94
CA ARG A 109 10.19 -6.39 3.59
C ARG A 109 11.45 -6.56 2.76
N GLY A 110 12.48 -7.18 3.31
CA GLY A 110 13.77 -7.34 2.60
C GLY A 110 14.52 -6.02 2.39
N ASP A 111 14.22 -5.04 3.21
CA ASP A 111 14.71 -3.67 3.17
C ASP A 111 15.60 -3.40 4.40
N PHE A 112 15.38 -2.31 5.12
CA PHE A 112 16.17 -1.94 6.28
C PHE A 112 15.78 -2.75 7.54
N GLY A 113 16.74 -3.51 8.09
CA GLY A 113 16.54 -4.24 9.34
C GLY A 113 15.68 -5.49 9.22
N GLU A 114 15.68 -6.14 8.07
CA GLU A 114 15.01 -7.41 7.84
C GLU A 114 15.72 -8.56 8.54
N GLY A 115 14.97 -9.33 9.33
CA GLY A 115 15.46 -10.52 10.03
C GLY A 115 15.27 -11.82 9.24
N ASN A 116 14.42 -11.83 8.22
CA ASN A 116 14.15 -13.02 7.41
C ASN A 116 14.80 -12.91 6.02
N PRO A 117 15.92 -13.65 5.77
CA PRO A 117 16.64 -13.57 4.49
C PRO A 117 15.79 -13.90 3.27
N TRP A 118 14.73 -14.71 3.43
CA TRP A 118 13.80 -15.06 2.36
C TRP A 118 13.12 -13.82 1.73
N GLN A 119 13.01 -12.73 2.47
CA GLN A 119 12.36 -11.51 2.01
C GLN A 119 13.26 -10.61 1.15
N PHE A 120 14.59 -10.78 1.19
CA PHE A 120 15.51 -9.88 0.47
C PHE A 120 15.32 -9.87 -1.04
N PRO A 121 15.24 -11.03 -1.75
CA PRO A 121 15.17 -11.01 -3.21
C PRO A 121 13.97 -10.22 -3.73
N MET A 122 12.76 -10.50 -3.20
CA MET A 122 11.56 -9.81 -3.66
C MET A 122 11.51 -8.37 -3.14
N GLY A 123 11.95 -8.11 -1.90
CA GLY A 123 11.99 -6.76 -1.37
C GLY A 123 12.84 -5.81 -2.23
N GLN A 124 13.99 -6.28 -2.71
CA GLN A 124 14.88 -5.52 -3.60
C GLN A 124 14.33 -5.43 -5.04
N ALA A 125 13.55 -6.42 -5.48
CA ALA A 125 13.00 -6.47 -6.82
C ALA A 125 11.73 -5.63 -7.01
N VAL A 126 10.97 -5.32 -5.94
CA VAL A 126 9.68 -4.64 -6.03
C VAL A 126 9.74 -3.39 -6.90
N GLU A 127 10.60 -2.45 -6.54
CA GLU A 127 10.63 -1.16 -7.22
C GLU A 127 11.00 -1.28 -8.71
N PRO A 128 12.12 -1.92 -9.11
CA PRO A 128 12.46 -2.05 -10.52
C PRO A 128 11.43 -2.84 -11.32
N VAL A 129 10.80 -3.86 -10.72
CA VAL A 129 9.80 -4.68 -11.42
C VAL A 129 8.51 -3.91 -11.68
N VAL A 130 7.97 -3.22 -10.68
CA VAL A 130 6.72 -2.46 -10.88
C VAL A 130 6.94 -1.27 -11.81
N GLN A 131 8.12 -0.65 -11.79
CA GLN A 131 8.50 0.39 -12.76
C GLN A 131 8.58 -0.15 -14.18
N ALA A 132 9.15 -1.34 -14.38
CA ALA A 132 9.17 -2.02 -15.67
C ALA A 132 7.76 -2.32 -16.21
N MET A 133 6.78 -2.50 -15.32
CA MET A 133 5.37 -2.67 -15.66
C MET A 133 4.63 -1.33 -15.88
N GLY A 134 5.34 -0.21 -15.87
CA GLY A 134 4.76 1.13 -16.09
C GLY A 134 4.08 1.75 -14.86
N ILE A 135 4.31 1.22 -13.66
CA ILE A 135 3.80 1.76 -12.41
C ILE A 135 4.81 2.76 -11.84
N SER A 136 4.36 3.96 -11.53
CA SER A 136 5.17 4.97 -10.84
C SER A 136 5.41 4.56 -9.39
N THR A 137 6.61 4.79 -8.87
CA THR A 137 6.92 4.52 -7.47
C THR A 137 7.22 5.80 -6.71
N VAL A 138 6.79 5.87 -5.47
CA VAL A 138 7.21 6.86 -4.47
C VAL A 138 7.49 6.13 -3.17
N ARG A 139 8.47 6.60 -2.39
CA ARG A 139 8.90 5.92 -1.16
C ARG A 139 8.67 6.78 0.07
N ILE A 140 8.28 6.16 1.16
CA ILE A 140 8.13 6.80 2.46
C ILE A 140 9.05 6.11 3.46
N ASP A 141 10.02 6.86 3.99
CA ASP A 141 10.96 6.39 5.01
C ASP A 141 10.66 6.96 6.39
N ARG A 142 9.89 8.07 6.47
CA ARG A 142 9.62 8.83 7.70
C ARG A 142 8.13 9.14 7.80
N ALA A 143 7.59 9.04 9.01
CA ALA A 143 6.16 9.28 9.27
C ALA A 143 5.73 10.70 8.91
N GLU A 144 6.59 11.69 9.11
CA GLU A 144 6.34 13.11 8.80
C GLU A 144 6.10 13.40 7.32
N ASP A 145 6.60 12.53 6.43
CA ASP A 145 6.42 12.65 4.98
C ASP A 145 5.18 11.92 4.45
N ALA A 146 4.56 11.07 5.28
CA ALA A 146 3.53 10.13 4.84
C ALA A 146 2.34 10.82 4.17
N LEU A 147 1.75 11.81 4.80
CA LEU A 147 0.57 12.51 4.26
C LEU A 147 0.87 13.19 2.93
N ARG A 148 1.96 13.93 2.85
CA ARG A 148 2.34 14.68 1.65
C ARG A 148 2.62 13.75 0.46
N ILE A 149 3.31 12.63 0.71
CA ILE A 149 3.64 11.67 -0.35
C ILE A 149 2.40 10.90 -0.79
N VAL A 150 1.53 10.50 0.14
CA VAL A 150 0.29 9.78 -0.20
C VAL A 150 -0.68 10.69 -0.95
N ASP A 151 -0.83 11.97 -0.57
CA ASP A 151 -1.67 12.93 -1.30
C ASP A 151 -1.21 13.10 -2.76
N PHE A 152 0.11 13.21 -2.95
CA PHE A 152 0.70 13.22 -4.29
C PHE A 152 0.38 11.93 -5.07
N ALA A 153 0.54 10.76 -4.45
CA ALA A 153 0.27 9.47 -5.08
C ALA A 153 -1.22 9.32 -5.46
N ILE A 154 -2.14 9.75 -4.60
CA ILE A 154 -3.58 9.80 -4.87
C ILE A 154 -3.88 10.68 -6.09
N SER A 155 -3.28 11.88 -6.13
CA SER A 155 -3.44 12.80 -7.26
C SER A 155 -2.91 12.21 -8.57
N GLN A 156 -1.74 11.57 -8.55
CA GLN A 156 -1.20 10.87 -9.71
C GLN A 156 -2.13 9.74 -10.18
N ALA A 157 -2.54 8.87 -9.25
CA ALA A 157 -3.34 7.70 -9.58
C ALA A 157 -4.72 8.06 -10.15
N PHE A 158 -5.46 8.96 -9.47
CA PHE A 158 -6.85 9.20 -9.81
C PHE A 158 -7.10 10.40 -10.71
N ARG A 159 -6.31 11.48 -10.60
CA ARG A 159 -6.45 12.65 -11.48
C ARG A 159 -5.58 12.50 -12.73
N GLY A 160 -4.34 12.04 -12.54
CA GLY A 160 -3.39 11.82 -13.63
C GLY A 160 -3.60 10.51 -14.40
N ARG A 161 -4.43 9.61 -13.90
CA ARG A 161 -4.60 8.22 -14.38
C ARG A 161 -3.24 7.53 -14.60
N LYS A 162 -2.30 7.85 -13.73
CA LYS A 162 -0.95 7.27 -13.72
C LYS A 162 -0.85 6.29 -12.55
N PRO A 163 -0.84 4.98 -12.82
CA PRO A 163 -0.76 3.95 -11.80
C PRO A 163 0.43 4.20 -10.87
N THR A 164 0.21 4.15 -9.57
CA THR A 164 1.21 4.54 -8.57
C THR A 164 1.29 3.54 -7.42
N ALA A 165 2.51 3.18 -7.05
CA ALA A 165 2.83 2.38 -5.87
C ALA A 165 3.56 3.25 -4.83
N VAL A 166 3.07 3.24 -3.60
CA VAL A 166 3.71 3.87 -2.46
C VAL A 166 4.45 2.79 -1.67
N LEU A 167 5.76 2.88 -1.60
CA LEU A 167 6.62 1.93 -0.91
C LEU A 167 6.83 2.42 0.54
N LEU A 168 6.24 1.71 1.49
CA LEU A 168 6.36 1.99 2.93
C LEU A 168 7.57 1.22 3.47
N SER A 169 8.69 1.90 3.67
CA SER A 169 9.96 1.26 4.06
C SER A 169 9.91 0.61 5.43
N GLN A 170 10.84 -0.30 5.71
CA GLN A 170 11.03 -0.84 7.05
C GLN A 170 11.61 0.18 8.04
N MET A 171 12.16 1.30 7.58
CA MET A 171 12.49 2.44 8.46
C MET A 171 11.22 3.06 9.04
N LEU A 172 10.15 3.12 8.25
CA LEU A 172 8.84 3.65 8.66
C LEU A 172 8.03 2.61 9.46
N THR A 173 7.92 1.38 8.95
CA THR A 173 7.05 0.33 9.51
C THR A 173 7.68 -0.43 10.68
N GLY A 174 8.98 -0.25 10.91
CA GLY A 174 9.75 -0.88 11.96
C GLY A 174 10.42 -2.19 11.55
N ARG A 175 11.48 -2.54 12.29
CA ARG A 175 12.25 -3.77 12.10
C ARG A 175 11.40 -4.98 12.46
N LYS A 176 11.50 -6.03 11.67
CA LYS A 176 11.01 -7.37 12.03
C LYS A 176 12.21 -8.25 12.35
N LEU A 177 12.46 -8.43 13.62
CA LEU A 177 13.46 -9.40 14.10
C LEU A 177 12.90 -10.81 13.85
N ALA A 178 13.81 -11.72 13.51
CA ALA A 178 13.49 -13.13 13.33
C ALA A 178 13.12 -13.78 14.65
#